data_a0e4d4bbbf9a0fe35360f4ddb664029e
#
_entry.id   a0e4d4bbbf9a0fe35360f4ddb664029e
#
_cell.length_a   1.000
_cell.length_b   1.000
_cell.length_c   1.000
_cell.angle_alpha   90.00
_cell.angle_beta   90.00
_cell.angle_gamma   90.00
#
_symmetry.space_group_name_H-M   'P 1'
#
loop_
_entity.id
_entity.type
_entity.pdbx_description
1 polymer ?
#
loop_
_entity_poly.entity_id
_entity_poly.type
_entity_poly.pdbx_seq_one_letter_code
_entity_poly.pdbx_strand_id
1 'polypeptide(L)'
;MSEEDKTAAAAAAEQPKRAPKLNERILSSLSRRSVAAHPWHDLEIGPGAPAVFNVVVEITKGSKVKYELDKKTGLIKVDRVLYSSVVYPHNYGFIPRTLCEDNDPMDVLVLMQEPVIPGSFLRARAIGLMPMIDQGEKDDKIIAVCADDPEYRHYNDISELSPHRLQEIKRFFEDYKKNENKEVAVDEFLPATTARDAIQYSMDLYAQYILQSLRQ
;
A
#
# COMPACT_ATOMS: atom_id res chain seq x y z
N MET A 1 62.05 11.90 -38.33
CA MET A 1 60.83 11.87 -37.60
C MET A 1 59.81 11.14 -38.45
N SER A 2 59.60 9.92 -38.16
CA SER A 2 59.01 8.88 -38.97
C SER A 2 57.47 8.92 -38.97
N GLU A 3 56.93 8.53 -40.11
CA GLU A 3 55.47 8.44 -40.38
C GLU A 3 54.68 7.43 -39.51
N GLU A 4 55.29 6.91 -38.46
CA GLU A 4 54.67 5.90 -37.60
C GLU A 4 53.77 6.45 -36.48
N ASP A 5 53.75 7.77 -36.26
CA ASP A 5 52.97 8.38 -35.15
C ASP A 5 51.56 8.88 -35.53
N LYS A 6 51.11 8.59 -36.74
CA LYS A 6 49.78 9.06 -37.23
C LYS A 6 48.72 7.98 -37.33
N THR A 7 49.00 6.73 -36.97
CA THR A 7 48.07 5.61 -37.15
C THR A 7 47.47 5.08 -35.84
N ALA A 8 47.79 5.69 -34.70
CA ALA A 8 47.27 5.24 -33.40
C ALA A 8 45.99 5.97 -32.91
N ALA A 9 45.45 6.92 -33.70
CA ALA A 9 44.31 7.75 -33.30
C ALA A 9 42.97 7.41 -33.98
N ALA A 10 42.86 6.30 -34.67
CA ALA A 10 41.67 5.96 -35.45
C ALA A 10 41.21 4.52 -35.21
N ALA A 11 40.85 4.17 -34.00
CA ALA A 11 40.01 2.99 -33.73
C ALA A 11 39.43 3.04 -32.32
N ALA A 12 38.83 4.13 -31.90
CA ALA A 12 37.80 4.07 -30.89
C ALA A 12 36.53 3.55 -31.57
N ALA A 13 36.43 2.23 -31.73
CA ALA A 13 35.21 1.61 -32.20
C ALA A 13 34.08 2.02 -31.25
N GLU A 14 33.15 2.84 -31.74
CA GLU A 14 31.88 3.10 -31.04
C GLU A 14 31.25 1.76 -30.71
N GLN A 15 31.25 1.41 -29.42
CA GLN A 15 30.48 0.27 -28.96
C GLN A 15 29.03 0.55 -29.34
N PRO A 16 28.34 -0.40 -29.99
CA PRO A 16 26.96 -0.20 -30.38
C PRO A 16 26.17 0.11 -29.08
N LYS A 17 25.54 1.28 -29.05
CA LYS A 17 24.67 1.69 -27.95
C LYS A 17 23.67 0.55 -27.74
N ARG A 18 23.83 -0.20 -26.67
CA ARG A 18 22.86 -1.27 -26.29
C ARG A 18 21.48 -0.63 -26.22
N ALA A 19 20.57 -1.08 -27.05
CA ALA A 19 19.18 -0.70 -26.93
C ALA A 19 18.74 -0.94 -25.45
N PRO A 20 17.99 0.01 -24.84
CA PRO A 20 17.52 -0.17 -23.49
C PRO A 20 16.70 -1.46 -23.43
N LYS A 21 16.99 -2.30 -22.42
CA LYS A 21 16.21 -3.51 -22.21
C LYS A 21 14.74 -3.12 -22.04
N LEU A 22 13.86 -3.73 -22.81
CA LEU A 22 12.43 -3.65 -22.61
C LEU A 22 12.15 -4.13 -21.19
N ASN A 23 11.68 -3.25 -20.33
CA ASN A 23 11.25 -3.61 -18.99
C ASN A 23 9.84 -4.22 -19.06
N GLU A 24 9.40 -4.88 -18.01
CA GLU A 24 8.07 -5.50 -17.92
C GLU A 24 6.94 -4.52 -18.25
N ARG A 25 7.09 -3.26 -17.87
CA ARG A 25 6.12 -2.21 -18.17
C ARG A 25 5.98 -1.97 -19.67
N ILE A 26 7.07 -1.97 -20.43
CA ILE A 26 7.04 -1.82 -21.90
C ILE A 26 6.50 -3.10 -22.53
N LEU A 27 6.93 -4.27 -22.07
CA LEU A 27 6.45 -5.56 -22.58
C LEU A 27 4.95 -5.74 -22.36
N SER A 28 4.43 -5.34 -21.21
CA SER A 28 3.00 -5.44 -20.91
C SER A 28 2.17 -4.35 -21.62
N SER A 29 2.74 -3.21 -21.97
CA SER A 29 2.06 -2.24 -22.84
C SER A 29 1.97 -2.73 -24.30
N LEU A 30 2.88 -3.60 -24.71
CA LEU A 30 2.84 -4.27 -26.02
C LEU A 30 1.89 -5.49 -26.02
N SER A 31 1.65 -6.12 -24.88
CA SER A 31 0.58 -7.09 -24.70
C SER A 31 -0.74 -6.33 -24.50
N ARG A 32 -1.85 -6.86 -24.96
CA ARG A 32 -3.17 -6.22 -24.81
C ARG A 32 -3.63 -6.08 -23.35
N ARG A 33 -2.76 -6.31 -22.36
CA ARG A 33 -3.01 -6.13 -20.92
C ARG A 33 -2.39 -4.83 -20.48
N SER A 34 -3.20 -3.93 -19.93
CA SER A 34 -2.72 -2.76 -19.22
C SER A 34 -1.90 -3.19 -18.00
N VAL A 35 -0.71 -2.61 -17.81
CA VAL A 35 0.21 -2.98 -16.71
C VAL A 35 -0.34 -2.68 -15.34
N ALA A 36 -1.24 -1.74 -15.22
CA ALA A 36 -1.82 -1.30 -13.97
C ALA A 36 -3.35 -1.36 -14.02
N ALA A 37 -3.91 -2.34 -14.73
CA ALA A 37 -5.36 -2.48 -14.84
C ALA A 37 -6.01 -2.80 -13.50
N HIS A 38 -5.26 -3.40 -12.57
CA HIS A 38 -5.78 -3.79 -11.26
C HIS A 38 -4.73 -3.53 -10.19
N PRO A 39 -4.83 -2.44 -9.42
CA PRO A 39 -3.78 -2.04 -8.47
C PRO A 39 -3.52 -3.08 -7.36
N TRP A 40 -4.50 -3.90 -7.01
CA TRP A 40 -4.30 -4.99 -6.05
C TRP A 40 -3.35 -6.07 -6.58
N HIS A 41 -3.54 -6.48 -7.85
CA HIS A 41 -2.83 -7.62 -8.43
C HIS A 41 -1.60 -7.23 -9.23
N ASP A 42 -1.62 -6.07 -9.88
CA ASP A 42 -0.61 -5.64 -10.84
C ASP A 42 0.50 -4.78 -10.21
N LEU A 43 0.19 -4.02 -9.14
CA LEU A 43 1.21 -3.27 -8.42
C LEU A 43 2.02 -4.20 -7.52
N GLU A 44 3.35 -4.11 -7.61
CA GLU A 44 4.23 -4.85 -6.71
C GLU A 44 4.14 -4.31 -5.27
N ILE A 45 4.21 -5.21 -4.29
CA ILE A 45 4.23 -4.81 -2.88
C ILE A 45 5.48 -4.01 -2.50
N GLY A 46 6.57 -4.18 -3.26
CA GLY A 46 7.84 -3.50 -3.06
C GLY A 46 8.92 -4.41 -2.45
N PRO A 47 10.20 -4.14 -2.77
CA PRO A 47 11.32 -5.02 -2.41
C PRO A 47 11.66 -5.02 -0.91
N GLY A 48 11.15 -4.04 -0.15
CA GLY A 48 11.36 -3.90 1.30
C GLY A 48 10.27 -4.54 2.15
N ALA A 49 9.25 -5.19 1.54
CA ALA A 49 8.19 -5.83 2.30
C ALA A 49 8.74 -7.00 3.15
N PRO A 50 8.16 -7.23 4.34
CA PRO A 50 7.01 -6.59 4.96
C PRO A 50 7.32 -5.31 5.76
N ALA A 51 8.57 -4.84 5.83
CA ALA A 51 8.94 -3.68 6.64
C ALA A 51 8.60 -2.34 5.95
N VAL A 52 8.92 -2.23 4.66
CA VAL A 52 8.60 -1.08 3.80
C VAL A 52 7.95 -1.62 2.53
N PHE A 53 6.79 -1.10 2.21
CA PHE A 53 5.94 -1.62 1.15
C PHE A 53 5.19 -0.50 0.43
N ASN A 54 4.62 -0.80 -0.73
CA ASN A 54 3.73 0.09 -1.44
C ASN A 54 2.31 0.03 -0.86
N VAL A 55 1.65 1.16 -0.84
CA VAL A 55 0.24 1.32 -0.45
C VAL A 55 -0.49 2.02 -1.57
N VAL A 56 -1.65 1.50 -1.96
CA VAL A 56 -2.60 2.22 -2.80
C VAL A 56 -3.58 2.94 -1.89
N VAL A 57 -3.65 4.26 -1.99
CA VAL A 57 -4.56 5.07 -1.19
C VAL A 57 -5.94 5.05 -1.83
N GLU A 58 -6.94 4.65 -1.04
CA GLU A 58 -8.34 4.70 -1.44
C GLU A 58 -9.02 5.96 -0.89
N ILE A 59 -8.74 6.30 0.37
CA ILE A 59 -9.45 7.37 1.07
C ILE A 59 -8.45 8.41 1.55
N THR A 60 -8.67 9.63 1.14
CA THR A 60 -7.86 10.79 1.50
C THR A 60 -8.07 11.18 2.97
N LYS A 61 -7.00 11.53 3.67
CA LYS A 61 -7.06 12.18 4.99
C LYS A 61 -8.03 13.37 4.98
N GLY A 62 -8.95 13.39 5.95
CA GLY A 62 -9.97 14.43 6.07
C GLY A 62 -11.25 14.16 5.24
N SER A 63 -11.29 13.06 4.50
CA SER A 63 -12.49 12.71 3.71
C SER A 63 -13.62 12.18 4.59
N LYS A 64 -14.84 12.58 4.25
CA LYS A 64 -16.08 11.98 4.71
C LYS A 64 -16.63 10.96 3.70
N VAL A 65 -16.10 10.94 2.50
CA VAL A 65 -16.44 9.96 1.48
C VAL A 65 -15.62 8.70 1.69
N LYS A 66 -16.30 7.56 1.82
CA LYS A 66 -15.66 6.25 1.79
C LYS A 66 -15.53 5.82 0.33
N TYR A 67 -14.30 5.64 -0.10
CA TYR A 67 -13.95 5.02 -1.38
C TYR A 67 -13.50 3.60 -1.14
N GLU A 68 -13.62 2.74 -2.12
CA GLU A 68 -13.11 1.39 -2.10
C GLU A 68 -12.70 0.91 -3.49
N LEU A 69 -11.79 -0.03 -3.55
CA LEU A 69 -11.42 -0.70 -4.78
C LEU A 69 -12.58 -1.57 -5.29
N ASP A 70 -13.04 -1.31 -6.50
CA ASP A 70 -13.90 -2.28 -7.19
C ASP A 70 -13.06 -3.45 -7.71
N LYS A 71 -13.19 -4.60 -7.06
CA LYS A 71 -12.41 -5.82 -7.35
C LYS A 71 -12.58 -6.35 -8.77
N LYS A 72 -13.64 -5.96 -9.47
CA LYS A 72 -13.90 -6.40 -10.85
C LYS A 72 -13.21 -5.52 -11.88
N THR A 73 -13.23 -4.22 -11.66
CA THR A 73 -12.70 -3.25 -12.62
C THR A 73 -11.32 -2.73 -12.28
N GLY A 74 -10.89 -2.88 -11.01
CA GLY A 74 -9.64 -2.27 -10.50
C GLY A 74 -9.72 -0.76 -10.31
N LEU A 75 -10.89 -0.15 -10.45
CA LEU A 75 -11.09 1.27 -10.25
C LEU A 75 -11.48 1.57 -8.80
N ILE A 76 -11.13 2.76 -8.33
CA ILE A 76 -11.61 3.28 -7.05
C ILE A 76 -13.02 3.82 -7.26
N LYS A 77 -14.00 3.29 -6.53
CA LYS A 77 -15.39 3.72 -6.57
C LYS A 77 -15.79 4.42 -5.28
N VAL A 78 -16.78 5.27 -5.34
CA VAL A 78 -17.46 5.81 -4.17
C VAL A 78 -18.38 4.72 -3.61
N ASP A 79 -18.09 4.26 -2.39
CA ASP A 79 -18.99 3.34 -1.67
C ASP A 79 -20.14 4.14 -1.06
N ARG A 80 -19.84 5.10 -0.19
CA ARG A 80 -20.83 5.99 0.44
C ARG A 80 -20.20 7.22 1.06
N VAL A 81 -21.03 8.18 1.44
CA VAL A 81 -20.68 9.23 2.39
C VAL A 81 -20.96 8.71 3.80
N LEU A 82 -20.03 8.89 4.74
CA LEU A 82 -20.20 8.44 6.12
C LEU A 82 -21.44 9.06 6.76
N TYR A 83 -22.23 8.25 7.45
CA TYR A 83 -23.41 8.70 8.22
C TYR A 83 -23.04 9.28 9.59
N SER A 84 -21.82 9.75 9.73
CA SER A 84 -21.24 10.33 10.94
C SER A 84 -20.64 11.70 10.64
N SER A 85 -20.41 12.50 11.69
CA SER A 85 -19.65 13.75 11.59
C SER A 85 -18.13 13.55 11.49
N VAL A 86 -17.65 12.34 11.77
CA VAL A 86 -16.22 12.01 11.70
C VAL A 86 -15.70 11.95 10.27
N VAL A 87 -14.41 12.19 10.12
CA VAL A 87 -13.68 12.08 8.86
C VAL A 87 -12.48 11.15 9.06
N TYR A 88 -11.97 10.54 8.00
CA TYR A 88 -10.78 9.73 8.08
C TYR A 88 -9.60 10.54 8.63
N PRO A 89 -8.97 10.14 9.75
CA PRO A 89 -7.93 10.93 10.40
C PRO A 89 -6.61 10.95 9.62
N HIS A 90 -6.38 9.95 8.80
CA HIS A 90 -5.18 9.79 7.99
C HIS A 90 -5.55 9.20 6.62
N ASN A 91 -4.60 9.21 5.67
CA ASN A 91 -4.78 8.51 4.41
C ASN A 91 -4.98 7.02 4.69
N TYR A 92 -5.91 6.40 3.98
CA TYR A 92 -6.30 5.02 4.18
C TYR A 92 -6.35 4.29 2.85
N GLY A 93 -5.96 3.03 2.83
CA GLY A 93 -5.97 2.22 1.63
C GLY A 93 -5.53 0.80 1.92
N PHE A 94 -4.96 0.14 0.93
CA PHE A 94 -4.59 -1.26 1.04
C PHE A 94 -3.16 -1.53 0.56
N ILE A 95 -2.62 -2.66 1.00
CA ILE A 95 -1.32 -3.18 0.58
C ILE A 95 -1.53 -4.11 -0.62
N PRO A 96 -0.93 -3.83 -1.80
CA PRO A 96 -1.08 -4.70 -2.97
C PRO A 96 -0.48 -6.09 -2.74
N ARG A 97 -1.01 -7.10 -3.44
CA ARG A 97 -0.57 -8.50 -3.35
C ARG A 97 -0.60 -9.07 -1.94
N THR A 98 -1.58 -8.66 -1.15
CA THR A 98 -1.93 -9.25 0.14
C THR A 98 -3.36 -9.78 0.11
N LEU A 99 -3.67 -10.73 0.98
CA LEU A 99 -5.01 -11.29 1.13
C LEU A 99 -5.29 -11.56 2.60
N CYS A 100 -6.46 -11.14 3.08
CA CYS A 100 -6.96 -11.41 4.42
C CYS A 100 -8.04 -12.50 4.40
N GLU A 101 -8.50 -12.91 5.57
CA GLU A 101 -9.48 -13.99 5.73
C GLU A 101 -10.87 -13.63 5.19
N ASP A 102 -11.19 -12.33 5.13
CA ASP A 102 -12.41 -11.76 4.53
C ASP A 102 -12.36 -11.66 3.00
N ASN A 103 -11.29 -12.15 2.36
CA ASN A 103 -11.02 -12.09 0.92
C ASN A 103 -10.77 -10.66 0.40
N ASP A 104 -10.28 -9.77 1.26
CA ASP A 104 -9.86 -8.42 0.92
C ASP A 104 -8.34 -8.25 1.08
N PRO A 105 -7.72 -7.28 0.40
CA PRO A 105 -6.34 -6.93 0.66
C PRO A 105 -6.19 -6.36 2.08
N MET A 106 -4.98 -6.46 2.63
CA MET A 106 -4.68 -5.92 3.96
C MET A 106 -4.84 -4.40 3.98
N ASP A 107 -5.69 -3.92 4.85
CA ASP A 107 -5.95 -2.50 5.08
C ASP A 107 -4.81 -1.81 5.82
N VAL A 108 -4.56 -0.56 5.47
CA VAL A 108 -3.50 0.25 6.08
C VAL A 108 -3.90 1.71 6.24
N LEU A 109 -3.65 2.25 7.43
CA LEU A 109 -3.73 3.67 7.73
C LEU A 109 -2.33 4.27 7.64
N VAL A 110 -2.15 5.28 6.79
CA VAL A 110 -0.85 5.91 6.54
C VAL A 110 -0.79 7.31 7.14
N LEU A 111 0.04 7.45 8.16
CA LEU A 111 0.33 8.74 8.78
C LEU A 111 1.34 9.49 7.93
N MET A 112 0.97 10.69 7.55
CA MET A 112 1.82 11.64 6.83
C MET A 112 1.26 13.05 6.94
N GLN A 113 2.05 14.05 6.55
CA GLN A 113 1.65 15.45 6.66
C GLN A 113 0.43 15.77 5.80
N GLU A 114 0.46 15.37 4.54
CA GLU A 114 -0.48 15.82 3.53
C GLU A 114 -1.51 14.76 3.14
N PRO A 115 -2.72 15.19 2.77
CA PRO A 115 -3.68 14.32 2.10
C PRO A 115 -3.19 14.01 0.68
N VAL A 116 -3.42 12.77 0.22
CA VAL A 116 -3.15 12.37 -1.16
C VAL A 116 -4.44 11.90 -1.85
N ILE A 117 -4.49 12.04 -3.16
CA ILE A 117 -5.69 11.70 -3.94
C ILE A 117 -5.92 10.19 -4.01
N PRO A 118 -7.17 9.72 -4.06
CA PRO A 118 -7.50 8.32 -4.27
C PRO A 118 -6.88 7.77 -5.55
N GLY A 119 -6.37 6.54 -5.48
CA GLY A 119 -5.67 5.88 -6.59
C GLY A 119 -4.18 6.18 -6.68
N SER A 120 -3.65 7.09 -5.85
CA SER A 120 -2.20 7.27 -5.71
C SER A 120 -1.57 6.10 -4.97
N PHE A 121 -0.34 5.76 -5.28
CA PHE A 121 0.43 4.86 -4.44
C PHE A 121 1.64 5.55 -3.84
N LEU A 122 2.05 5.10 -2.67
CA LEU A 122 3.18 5.62 -1.91
C LEU A 122 3.92 4.48 -1.21
N ARG A 123 5.14 4.74 -0.76
CA ARG A 123 5.89 3.81 0.09
C ARG A 123 5.59 4.08 1.55
N ALA A 124 5.27 3.03 2.29
CA ALA A 124 4.98 3.12 3.72
C ALA A 124 5.84 2.16 4.54
N ARG A 125 6.09 2.51 5.79
CA ARG A 125 6.74 1.65 6.78
C ARG A 125 5.73 1.26 7.84
N ALA A 126 5.59 -0.05 8.11
CA ALA A 126 4.78 -0.54 9.21
C ALA A 126 5.39 -0.11 10.56
N ILE A 127 4.60 0.54 11.39
CA ILE A 127 4.96 0.93 12.76
C ILE A 127 4.11 0.26 13.83
N GLY A 128 2.97 -0.33 13.46
CA GLY A 128 2.10 -1.03 14.38
C GLY A 128 0.90 -1.66 13.69
N LEU A 129 0.11 -2.37 14.48
CA LEU A 129 -1.13 -3.02 14.07
C LEU A 129 -2.24 -2.62 15.03
N MET A 130 -3.39 -2.32 14.51
CA MET A 130 -4.62 -2.07 15.24
C MET A 130 -5.54 -3.28 15.05
N PRO A 131 -5.68 -4.15 16.06
CA PRO A 131 -6.66 -5.22 16.00
C PRO A 131 -8.06 -4.65 16.02
N MET A 132 -8.90 -5.13 15.12
CA MET A 132 -10.28 -4.68 15.00
C MET A 132 -11.20 -5.86 14.68
N ILE A 133 -12.38 -5.83 15.27
CA ILE A 133 -13.48 -6.73 14.93
C ILE A 133 -14.61 -5.88 14.36
N ASP A 134 -14.99 -6.15 13.13
CA ASP A 134 -16.13 -5.51 12.45
C ASP A 134 -17.26 -6.51 12.29
N GLN A 135 -18.38 -6.27 12.95
CA GLN A 135 -19.55 -7.16 12.91
C GLN A 135 -19.23 -8.65 13.20
N GLY A 136 -18.26 -8.89 14.09
CA GLY A 136 -17.83 -10.24 14.49
C GLY A 136 -16.73 -10.85 13.61
N GLU A 137 -16.32 -10.20 12.54
CA GLU A 137 -15.23 -10.63 11.68
C GLU A 137 -13.93 -9.87 12.00
N LYS A 138 -12.81 -10.58 11.89
CA LYS A 138 -11.48 -10.00 12.11
C LYS A 138 -11.14 -9.06 10.95
N ASP A 139 -10.84 -7.82 11.27
CA ASP A 139 -10.59 -6.74 10.31
C ASP A 139 -9.42 -5.83 10.76
N ASP A 140 -8.28 -6.46 11.05
CA ASP A 140 -7.09 -5.78 11.54
C ASP A 140 -6.58 -4.73 10.54
N LYS A 141 -6.06 -3.61 11.07
CA LYS A 141 -5.50 -2.52 10.26
C LYS A 141 -4.02 -2.34 10.55
N ILE A 142 -3.21 -2.28 9.51
CA ILE A 142 -1.82 -1.86 9.64
C ILE A 142 -1.76 -0.35 9.91
N ILE A 143 -0.95 0.04 10.86
CA ILE A 143 -0.59 1.45 11.08
C ILE A 143 0.80 1.65 10.51
N ALA A 144 0.90 2.58 9.57
CA ALA A 144 2.14 2.88 8.85
C ALA A 144 2.40 4.37 8.76
N VAL A 145 3.62 4.74 8.45
CA VAL A 145 4.03 6.11 8.12
C VAL A 145 4.51 6.16 6.68
N CYS A 146 4.31 7.29 6.00
CA CYS A 146 4.90 7.50 4.69
C CYS A 146 6.44 7.49 4.81
N ALA A 147 7.10 6.57 4.12
CA ALA A 147 8.55 6.41 4.18
C ALA A 147 9.33 7.60 3.56
N ASP A 148 8.66 8.38 2.74
CA ASP A 148 9.24 9.52 2.03
C ASP A 148 8.82 10.88 2.63
N ASP A 149 8.05 10.87 3.72
CA ASP A 149 7.66 12.08 4.45
C ASP A 149 8.74 12.47 5.47
N PRO A 150 9.38 13.65 5.36
CA PRO A 150 10.46 14.07 6.26
C PRO A 150 10.03 14.18 7.73
N GLU A 151 8.77 14.48 8.01
CA GLU A 151 8.20 14.57 9.35
C GLU A 151 7.95 13.20 9.97
N TYR A 152 7.45 12.24 9.19
CA TYR A 152 6.99 10.95 9.72
C TYR A 152 7.97 9.79 9.50
N ARG A 153 8.88 9.87 8.55
CA ARG A 153 9.76 8.76 8.15
C ARG A 153 10.67 8.21 9.26
N HIS A 154 10.87 8.94 10.34
CA HIS A 154 11.74 8.52 11.45
C HIS A 154 11.04 7.61 12.47
N TYR A 155 9.70 7.55 12.47
CA TYR A 155 8.97 6.62 13.33
C TYR A 155 9.16 5.18 12.88
N ASN A 156 9.47 4.30 13.82
CA ASN A 156 9.73 2.87 13.59
C ASN A 156 8.80 1.95 14.36
N ASP A 157 8.16 2.46 15.41
CA ASP A 157 7.22 1.71 16.23
C ASP A 157 6.06 2.60 16.71
N ILE A 158 4.92 1.97 16.95
CA ILE A 158 3.69 2.64 17.37
C ILE A 158 3.85 3.36 18.72
N SER A 159 4.72 2.85 19.59
CA SER A 159 5.03 3.45 20.91
C SER A 159 5.70 4.81 20.84
N GLU A 160 6.25 5.17 19.68
CA GLU A 160 6.86 6.50 19.45
C GLU A 160 5.81 7.58 19.15
N LEU A 161 4.57 7.19 18.85
CA LEU A 161 3.48 8.13 18.61
C LEU A 161 2.90 8.68 19.91
N SER A 162 2.40 9.91 19.84
CA SER A 162 1.64 10.50 20.93
C SER A 162 0.41 9.64 21.27
N PRO A 163 0.15 9.36 22.55
CA PRO A 163 -1.05 8.65 22.99
C PRO A 163 -2.36 9.26 22.47
N HIS A 164 -2.42 10.60 22.37
CA HIS A 164 -3.58 11.29 21.83
C HIS A 164 -3.87 10.88 20.38
N ARG A 165 -2.83 10.73 19.55
CA ARG A 165 -2.99 10.31 18.16
C ARG A 165 -3.56 8.89 18.04
N LEU A 166 -3.13 7.99 18.89
CA LEU A 166 -3.67 6.63 18.95
C LEU A 166 -5.14 6.63 19.35
N GLN A 167 -5.52 7.48 20.32
CA GLN A 167 -6.91 7.65 20.74
C GLN A 167 -7.79 8.21 19.62
N GLU A 168 -7.31 9.19 18.85
CA GLU A 168 -8.05 9.71 17.69
C GLU A 168 -8.32 8.62 16.65
N ILE A 169 -7.31 7.82 16.32
CA ILE A 169 -7.44 6.72 15.37
C ILE A 169 -8.46 5.69 15.90
N LYS A 170 -8.28 5.23 17.14
CA LYS A 170 -9.18 4.26 17.77
C LYS A 170 -10.62 4.78 17.77
N ARG A 171 -10.82 6.02 18.19
CA ARG A 171 -12.15 6.64 18.29
C ARG A 171 -12.82 6.77 16.94
N PHE A 172 -12.07 7.10 15.90
CA PHE A 172 -12.62 7.15 14.55
C PHE A 172 -13.23 5.81 14.14
N PHE A 173 -12.51 4.71 14.29
CA PHE A 173 -13.00 3.38 13.90
C PHE A 173 -14.12 2.87 14.79
N GLU A 174 -14.16 3.26 16.06
CA GLU A 174 -15.30 2.95 16.94
C GLU A 174 -16.57 3.71 16.56
N ASP A 175 -16.45 4.91 15.98
CA ASP A 175 -17.59 5.81 15.74
C ASP A 175 -18.11 5.82 14.30
N TYR A 176 -17.28 5.51 13.30
CA TYR A 176 -17.61 5.78 11.89
C TYR A 176 -18.79 4.96 11.35
N LYS A 177 -19.10 3.81 11.93
CA LYS A 177 -20.23 2.93 11.57
C LYS A 177 -21.39 2.95 12.57
N LYS A 178 -21.31 3.66 13.68
CA LYS A 178 -22.35 3.66 14.73
C LYS A 178 -23.74 4.00 14.20
N ASN A 179 -23.84 5.03 13.37
CA ASN A 179 -25.13 5.43 12.80
C ASN A 179 -25.65 4.48 11.70
N GLU A 180 -24.86 3.47 11.33
CA GLU A 180 -25.25 2.40 10.41
C GLU A 180 -25.72 1.15 11.16
N ASN A 181 -25.85 1.21 12.49
CA ASN A 181 -26.19 0.09 13.40
C ASN A 181 -25.20 -1.08 13.28
N LYS A 182 -23.92 -0.78 13.05
CA LYS A 182 -22.83 -1.75 12.97
C LYS A 182 -21.91 -1.60 14.17
N GLU A 183 -21.59 -2.73 14.80
CA GLU A 183 -20.68 -2.75 15.93
C GLU A 183 -19.25 -2.97 15.47
N VAL A 184 -18.36 -2.13 15.96
CA VAL A 184 -16.91 -2.23 15.76
C VAL A 184 -16.24 -2.22 17.13
N ALA A 185 -15.36 -3.19 17.38
CA ALA A 185 -14.50 -3.23 18.55
C ALA A 185 -13.04 -3.04 18.12
N VAL A 186 -12.35 -2.13 18.80
CA VAL A 186 -10.93 -1.85 18.56
C VAL A 186 -10.17 -2.18 19.84
N ASP A 187 -9.20 -3.11 19.74
CA ASP A 187 -8.32 -3.48 20.83
C ASP A 187 -7.12 -2.54 20.97
N GLU A 188 -6.19 -2.90 21.85
CA GLU A 188 -4.94 -2.16 22.02
C GLU A 188 -4.03 -2.34 20.82
N PHE A 189 -3.32 -1.26 20.48
CA PHE A 189 -2.36 -1.28 19.38
C PHE A 189 -1.19 -2.22 19.69
N LEU A 190 -0.77 -2.96 18.68
CA LEU A 190 0.35 -3.89 18.75
C LEU A 190 1.59 -3.31 18.03
N PRO A 191 2.81 -3.76 18.40
CA PRO A 191 4.06 -3.18 17.89
C PRO A 191 4.32 -3.46 16.42
N ALA A 192 5.30 -2.78 15.84
CA ALA A 192 5.73 -2.93 14.44
C ALA A 192 6.12 -4.36 14.06
N THR A 193 6.66 -5.15 14.99
CA THR A 193 6.98 -6.56 14.76
C THR A 193 5.74 -7.36 14.42
N THR A 194 4.67 -7.23 15.21
CA THR A 194 3.39 -7.91 14.97
C THR A 194 2.76 -7.46 13.64
N ALA A 195 2.86 -6.17 13.31
CA ALA A 195 2.38 -5.66 12.01
C ALA A 195 3.11 -6.31 10.83
N ARG A 196 4.43 -6.45 10.93
CA ARG A 196 5.24 -7.12 9.88
C ARG A 196 4.90 -8.59 9.73
N ASP A 197 4.67 -9.30 10.83
CA ASP A 197 4.25 -10.70 10.81
C ASP A 197 2.87 -10.85 10.14
N ALA A 198 1.93 -9.95 10.43
CA ALA A 198 0.61 -9.92 9.79
C ALA A 198 0.69 -9.64 8.29
N ILE A 199 1.54 -8.70 7.86
CA ILE A 199 1.77 -8.42 6.44
C ILE A 199 2.38 -9.66 5.75
N GLN A 200 3.38 -10.29 6.37
CA GLN A 200 3.99 -11.51 5.80
C GLN A 200 2.96 -12.62 5.63
N TYR A 201 2.13 -12.85 6.64
CA TYR A 201 1.05 -13.83 6.57
C TYR A 201 0.08 -13.55 5.41
N SER A 202 -0.33 -12.28 5.24
CA SER A 202 -1.23 -11.86 4.16
C SER A 202 -0.59 -12.00 2.76
N MET A 203 0.72 -11.80 2.65
CA MET A 203 1.48 -12.08 1.43
C MET A 203 1.47 -13.58 1.09
N ASP A 204 1.66 -14.43 2.09
CA ASP A 204 1.66 -15.88 1.91
C ASP A 204 0.27 -16.40 1.51
N LEU A 205 -0.79 -15.87 2.11
CA LEU A 205 -2.17 -16.17 1.71
C LEU A 205 -2.45 -15.77 0.25
N TYR A 206 -2.01 -14.58 -0.14
CA TYR A 206 -2.14 -14.13 -1.52
C TYR A 206 -1.39 -15.03 -2.51
N ALA A 207 -0.16 -15.44 -2.18
CA ALA A 207 0.61 -16.37 -3.01
C ALA A 207 -0.09 -17.73 -3.16
N GLN A 208 -0.66 -18.25 -2.09
CA GLN A 208 -1.46 -19.48 -2.12
C GLN A 208 -2.71 -19.35 -2.99
N TYR A 209 -3.43 -18.23 -2.88
CA TYR A 209 -4.58 -17.91 -3.71
C TYR A 209 -4.23 -17.91 -5.22
N ILE A 210 -3.13 -17.25 -5.60
CA ILE A 210 -2.66 -17.24 -6.99
C ILE A 210 -2.31 -18.64 -7.48
N LEU A 211 -1.58 -19.43 -6.68
CA LEU A 211 -1.21 -20.80 -7.04
C LEU A 211 -2.44 -21.72 -7.22
N GLN A 212 -3.45 -21.55 -6.38
CA GLN A 212 -4.72 -22.29 -6.51
C GLN A 212 -5.48 -21.89 -7.77
N SER A 213 -5.54 -20.59 -8.06
CA SER A 213 -6.22 -20.06 -9.25
C SER A 213 -5.58 -20.52 -10.58
N LEU A 214 -4.27 -20.78 -10.57
CA LEU A 214 -3.56 -21.29 -11.75
C LEU A 214 -3.75 -22.80 -11.99
N ARG A 215 -4.31 -23.53 -11.01
CA ARG A 215 -4.55 -24.98 -11.10
C ARG A 215 -5.97 -25.34 -11.55
N GLN A 216 -6.86 -24.36 -11.62
CA GLN A 216 -8.23 -24.49 -12.14
C GLN A 216 -8.26 -24.17 -13.63
#